data_0a543b28a2dfe3890c918dd5d2a86e06
#
_entry.id   0a543b28a2dfe3890c918dd5d2a86e06
#
_cell.length_a   1.000
_cell.length_b   1.000
_cell.length_c   1.000
_cell.angle_alpha   90.00
_cell.angle_beta   90.00
_cell.angle_gamma   90.00
#
_symmetry.space_group_name_H-M   'P 1'
#
loop_
_entity.id
_entity.type
_entity.pdbx_description
1 polymer ?
#
loop_
_entity_poly.entity_id
_entity_poly.type
_entity_poly.pdbx_seq_one_letter_code
_entity_poly.pdbx_strand_id
1 'polypeptide(L)'
;MEGYVYLFIAFVSVVLIYKHIQINNTVDLVQSQFDLREYLVMKLPESQTIAEQLAFLNNCIQKLFVACQNCEPEKQECVNRMIEKYNPDKLIELKPGTKYSAYSLNKGELIKICLRKSDGTLLNDMNTSMFILCHELSHLMTVEEQHPPIFWENMKFILTKAIEAGVYQSVDYSTNPTSYCNGIVSNNPLFNEEGTYPYVN
;
A
#
# COMPACT_ATOMS: atom_id res chain seq x y z
N MET A 1 -2.86 -48.03 0.20
CA MET A 1 -2.24 -46.69 0.00
C MET A 1 -3.22 -45.69 -0.70
N GLU A 2 -3.95 -46.12 -1.69
CA GLU A 2 -4.86 -45.22 -2.46
C GLU A 2 -5.96 -44.58 -1.57
N GLY A 3 -6.56 -45.32 -0.64
CA GLY A 3 -7.60 -44.78 0.25
C GLY A 3 -7.15 -43.58 1.12
N TYR A 4 -5.91 -43.59 1.59
CA TYR A 4 -5.36 -42.45 2.37
C TYR A 4 -5.12 -41.21 1.51
N VAL A 5 -4.78 -41.41 0.22
CA VAL A 5 -4.60 -40.30 -0.73
C VAL A 5 -5.93 -39.59 -0.99
N TYR A 6 -7.02 -40.33 -1.18
CA TYR A 6 -8.34 -39.75 -1.36
C TYR A 6 -8.85 -39.01 -0.12
N LEU A 7 -8.62 -39.58 1.08
CA LEU A 7 -8.93 -38.91 2.35
C LEU A 7 -8.16 -37.61 2.54
N PHE A 8 -6.86 -37.60 2.18
CA PHE A 8 -6.03 -36.39 2.24
C PHE A 8 -6.51 -35.31 1.28
N ILE A 9 -6.82 -35.68 0.02
CA ILE A 9 -7.36 -34.75 -0.97
C ILE A 9 -8.70 -34.17 -0.52
N ALA A 10 -9.60 -35.00 0.00
CA ALA A 10 -10.88 -34.55 0.51
C ALA A 10 -10.71 -33.57 1.70
N PHE A 11 -9.81 -33.87 2.64
CA PHE A 11 -9.51 -32.98 3.77
C PHE A 11 -8.96 -31.63 3.30
N VAL A 12 -7.97 -31.62 2.38
CA VAL A 12 -7.41 -30.38 1.82
C VAL A 12 -8.49 -29.58 1.11
N SER A 13 -9.36 -30.22 0.32
CA SER A 13 -10.47 -29.55 -0.36
C SER A 13 -11.45 -28.89 0.62
N VAL A 14 -11.82 -29.58 1.69
CA VAL A 14 -12.70 -29.02 2.75
C VAL A 14 -12.03 -27.81 3.42
N VAL A 15 -10.73 -27.88 3.72
CA VAL A 15 -9.99 -26.77 4.33
C VAL A 15 -9.93 -25.56 3.38
N LEU A 16 -9.70 -25.80 2.08
CA LEU A 16 -9.67 -24.73 1.08
C LEU A 16 -11.04 -24.07 0.89
N ILE A 17 -12.12 -24.88 0.83
CA ILE A 17 -13.50 -24.38 0.76
C ILE A 17 -13.83 -23.56 2.01
N TYR A 18 -13.50 -24.07 3.19
CA TYR A 18 -13.73 -23.35 4.45
C TYR A 18 -13.00 -22.01 4.47
N LYS A 19 -11.72 -21.98 4.10
CA LYS A 19 -10.95 -20.74 4.00
C LYS A 19 -11.55 -19.78 2.98
N HIS A 20 -11.99 -20.27 1.82
CA HIS A 20 -12.63 -19.45 0.79
C HIS A 20 -13.93 -18.81 1.30
N ILE A 21 -14.79 -19.58 1.97
CA ILE A 21 -16.01 -19.06 2.61
C ILE A 21 -15.68 -18.02 3.67
N GLN A 22 -14.68 -18.26 4.51
CA GLN A 22 -14.26 -17.30 5.55
C GLN A 22 -13.78 -15.97 4.94
N ILE A 23 -13.00 -16.01 3.86
CA ILE A 23 -12.53 -14.80 3.17
C ILE A 23 -13.72 -14.04 2.59
N ASN A 24 -14.61 -14.71 1.86
CA ASN A 24 -15.79 -14.07 1.25
C ASN A 24 -16.77 -13.48 2.28
N ASN A 25 -16.74 -13.97 3.52
CA ASN A 25 -17.57 -13.42 4.61
C ASN A 25 -16.97 -12.17 5.26
N THR A 26 -15.69 -11.85 5.00
CA THR A 26 -15.00 -10.73 5.66
C THR A 26 -14.76 -9.54 4.76
N VAL A 27 -14.92 -9.68 3.45
CA VAL A 27 -14.69 -8.64 2.46
C VAL A 27 -15.85 -8.52 1.48
N ASP A 28 -16.03 -7.32 0.93
CA ASP A 28 -16.99 -7.02 -0.13
C ASP A 28 -16.27 -6.30 -1.28
N LEU A 29 -16.79 -6.47 -2.51
CA LEU A 29 -16.46 -5.61 -3.64
C LEU A 29 -17.42 -4.43 -3.64
N VAL A 30 -16.90 -3.22 -3.53
CA VAL A 30 -17.68 -1.98 -3.47
C VAL A 30 -17.23 -1.07 -4.61
N GLN A 31 -18.19 -0.68 -5.46
CA GLN A 31 -17.92 0.26 -6.55
C GLN A 31 -17.80 1.68 -6.01
N SER A 32 -16.66 2.33 -6.28
CA SER A 32 -16.49 3.75 -6.01
C SER A 32 -17.29 4.59 -7.00
N GLN A 33 -17.89 5.67 -6.50
CA GLN A 33 -18.56 6.68 -7.33
C GLN A 33 -17.55 7.66 -7.95
N PHE A 34 -16.33 7.72 -7.41
CA PHE A 34 -15.29 8.63 -7.85
C PHE A 34 -14.68 8.22 -9.20
N ASP A 35 -14.38 6.91 -9.38
CA ASP A 35 -13.71 6.39 -10.57
C ASP A 35 -14.40 5.19 -11.22
N LEU A 36 -15.54 4.75 -10.67
CA LEU A 36 -16.38 3.63 -11.09
C LEU A 36 -15.67 2.26 -11.02
N ARG A 37 -14.51 2.15 -10.38
CA ARG A 37 -13.82 0.89 -10.11
C ARG A 37 -14.42 0.17 -8.91
N GLU A 38 -14.29 -1.14 -8.90
CA GLU A 38 -14.63 -1.97 -7.75
C GLU A 38 -13.39 -2.17 -6.87
N TYR A 39 -13.55 -1.90 -5.57
CA TYR A 39 -12.51 -2.05 -4.57
C TYR A 39 -12.86 -3.15 -3.58
N LEU A 40 -11.88 -3.99 -3.27
CA LEU A 40 -12.01 -5.00 -2.22
C LEU A 40 -11.81 -4.33 -0.86
N VAL A 41 -12.87 -4.24 -0.09
CA VAL A 41 -12.91 -3.58 1.23
C VAL A 41 -13.39 -4.56 2.30
N MET A 42 -13.10 -4.25 3.55
CA MET A 42 -13.62 -5.03 4.67
C MET A 42 -15.13 -4.84 4.81
N LYS A 43 -15.85 -5.93 5.11
CA LYS A 43 -17.30 -5.93 5.35
C LYS A 43 -17.61 -5.31 6.72
N LEU A 44 -17.42 -4.00 6.81
CA LEU A 44 -17.59 -3.18 8.02
C LEU A 44 -18.43 -1.94 7.69
N PRO A 45 -18.98 -1.23 8.68
CA PRO A 45 -19.63 0.07 8.44
C PRO A 45 -18.73 0.98 7.59
N GLU A 46 -19.35 1.85 6.82
CA GLU A 46 -18.65 2.84 5.97
C GLU A 46 -17.72 2.24 4.89
N SER A 47 -18.01 1.03 4.41
CA SER A 47 -17.25 0.38 3.32
C SER A 47 -17.26 1.21 2.02
N GLN A 48 -18.35 1.96 1.74
CA GLN A 48 -18.41 2.89 0.62
C GLN A 48 -17.36 4.00 0.77
N THR A 49 -17.22 4.60 1.95
CA THR A 49 -16.21 5.63 2.22
C THR A 49 -14.79 5.11 2.00
N ILE A 50 -14.52 3.86 2.39
CA ILE A 50 -13.22 3.22 2.14
C ILE A 50 -12.98 3.04 0.63
N ALA A 51 -13.98 2.61 -0.14
CA ALA A 51 -13.86 2.51 -1.59
C ALA A 51 -13.54 3.87 -2.23
N GLU A 52 -14.17 4.95 -1.77
CA GLU A 52 -13.86 6.32 -2.22
C GLU A 52 -12.44 6.76 -1.82
N GLN A 53 -11.97 6.40 -0.62
CA GLN A 53 -10.59 6.68 -0.20
C GLN A 53 -9.57 5.94 -1.07
N LEU A 54 -9.82 4.66 -1.38
CA LEU A 54 -8.96 3.88 -2.28
C LEU A 54 -8.94 4.45 -3.69
N ALA A 55 -10.10 4.86 -4.22
CA ALA A 55 -10.21 5.50 -5.52
C ALA A 55 -9.45 6.83 -5.56
N PHE A 56 -9.59 7.66 -4.52
CA PHE A 56 -8.83 8.90 -4.38
C PHE A 56 -7.32 8.64 -4.36
N LEU A 57 -6.85 7.68 -3.58
CA LEU A 57 -5.44 7.30 -3.51
C LEU A 57 -4.92 6.76 -4.85
N ASN A 58 -5.71 5.95 -5.56
CA ASN A 58 -5.38 5.53 -6.92
C ASN A 58 -5.19 6.71 -7.87
N ASN A 59 -6.10 7.69 -7.82
CA ASN A 59 -5.99 8.91 -8.63
C ASN A 59 -4.73 9.71 -8.27
N CYS A 60 -4.38 9.80 -6.98
CA CYS A 60 -3.13 10.43 -6.55
C CYS A 60 -1.90 9.70 -7.09
N ILE A 61 -1.91 8.36 -7.10
CA ILE A 61 -0.82 7.55 -7.67
C ILE A 61 -0.70 7.78 -9.19
N GLN A 62 -1.81 7.88 -9.92
CA GLN A 62 -1.77 8.18 -11.36
C GLN A 62 -1.15 9.56 -11.64
N LYS A 63 -1.50 10.60 -10.85
CA LYS A 63 -0.88 11.93 -10.96
C LYS A 63 0.62 11.87 -10.64
N LEU A 64 0.99 11.12 -9.62
CA LEU A 64 2.40 10.89 -9.27
C LEU A 64 3.16 10.21 -10.42
N PHE A 65 2.59 9.20 -11.07
CA PHE A 65 3.22 8.53 -12.21
C PHE A 65 3.48 9.50 -13.37
N VAL A 66 2.54 10.38 -13.68
CA VAL A 66 2.73 11.43 -14.69
C VAL A 66 3.91 12.34 -14.31
N ALA A 67 4.01 12.75 -13.04
CA ALA A 67 5.13 13.58 -12.57
C ALA A 67 6.47 12.83 -12.60
N CYS A 68 6.47 11.51 -12.41
CA CYS A 68 7.68 10.69 -12.44
C CYS A 68 8.21 10.43 -13.87
N GLN A 69 7.38 10.52 -14.92
CA GLN A 69 7.79 10.25 -16.30
C GLN A 69 8.89 11.21 -16.79
N ASN A 70 8.89 12.45 -16.30
CA ASN A 70 9.92 13.43 -16.60
C ASN A 70 11.01 13.39 -15.52
N CYS A 71 11.82 12.33 -15.51
CA CYS A 71 12.93 12.15 -14.58
C CYS A 71 14.27 12.04 -15.30
N GLU A 72 15.36 12.13 -14.53
CA GLU A 72 16.71 11.91 -15.01
C GLU A 72 16.87 10.50 -15.57
N PRO A 73 17.72 10.30 -16.62
CA PRO A 73 17.90 9.00 -17.28
C PRO A 73 18.21 7.84 -16.31
N GLU A 74 18.96 8.12 -15.25
CA GLU A 74 19.34 7.13 -14.22
C GLU A 74 18.15 6.60 -13.42
N LYS A 75 17.05 7.36 -13.35
CA LYS A 75 15.81 6.96 -12.67
C LYS A 75 14.77 6.33 -13.59
N GLN A 76 14.94 6.44 -14.90
CA GLN A 76 13.91 6.02 -15.87
C GLN A 76 13.57 4.54 -15.76
N GLU A 77 14.57 3.68 -15.59
CA GLU A 77 14.34 2.22 -15.49
C GLU A 77 13.52 1.85 -14.26
N CYS A 78 13.85 2.42 -13.09
CA CYS A 78 13.09 2.12 -11.87
C CYS A 78 11.69 2.76 -11.90
N VAL A 79 11.51 3.92 -12.50
CA VAL A 79 10.18 4.53 -12.71
C VAL A 79 9.33 3.64 -13.62
N ASN A 80 9.87 3.17 -14.76
CA ASN A 80 9.15 2.27 -15.65
C ASN A 80 8.74 0.99 -14.95
N ARG A 81 9.66 0.38 -14.17
CA ARG A 81 9.37 -0.82 -13.38
C ARG A 81 8.22 -0.59 -12.37
N MET A 82 8.21 0.54 -11.68
CA MET A 82 7.12 0.89 -10.76
C MET A 82 5.78 0.98 -11.48
N ILE A 83 5.73 1.69 -12.61
CA ILE A 83 4.51 1.89 -13.39
C ILE A 83 4.00 0.58 -13.96
N GLU A 84 4.88 -0.28 -14.48
CA GLU A 84 4.53 -1.60 -15.03
C GLU A 84 3.99 -2.57 -13.98
N LYS A 85 4.56 -2.52 -12.76
CA LYS A 85 4.16 -3.43 -11.68
C LYS A 85 2.92 -3.00 -10.93
N TYR A 86 2.62 -1.70 -10.92
CA TYR A 86 1.46 -1.21 -10.20
C TYR A 86 0.17 -1.60 -10.89
N ASN A 87 -0.72 -2.24 -10.15
CA ASN A 87 -2.06 -2.58 -10.62
C ASN A 87 -3.12 -1.87 -9.75
N PRO A 88 -3.86 -0.89 -10.30
CA PRO A 88 -4.88 -0.15 -9.55
C PRO A 88 -6.01 -1.05 -9.02
N ASP A 89 -6.31 -2.17 -9.68
CA ASP A 89 -7.33 -3.12 -9.24
C ASP A 89 -6.84 -4.01 -8.08
N LYS A 90 -5.56 -3.87 -7.70
CA LYS A 90 -4.89 -4.60 -6.61
C LYS A 90 -4.49 -3.69 -5.45
N LEU A 91 -4.97 -2.44 -5.43
CA LEU A 91 -4.92 -1.60 -4.23
C LEU A 91 -6.18 -1.89 -3.40
N ILE A 92 -6.01 -2.48 -2.23
CA ILE A 92 -7.12 -2.96 -1.40
C ILE A 92 -6.98 -2.56 0.07
N GLU A 93 -8.08 -2.60 0.80
CA GLU A 93 -8.08 -2.32 2.23
C GLU A 93 -7.35 -3.41 3.02
N LEU A 94 -6.49 -3.00 3.95
CA LEU A 94 -5.87 -3.87 4.93
C LEU A 94 -6.83 -4.10 6.12
N LYS A 95 -6.93 -5.35 6.57
CA LYS A 95 -7.75 -5.71 7.72
C LYS A 95 -7.34 -4.89 8.96
N PRO A 96 -8.28 -4.22 9.66
CA PRO A 96 -8.00 -3.50 10.90
C PRO A 96 -7.37 -4.38 11.97
N GLY A 97 -6.54 -3.80 12.83
CA GLY A 97 -5.91 -4.50 13.94
C GLY A 97 -4.70 -5.36 13.56
N THR A 98 -4.24 -5.33 12.30
CA THR A 98 -2.97 -5.96 11.92
C THR A 98 -1.78 -5.11 12.39
N LYS A 99 -0.60 -5.71 12.52
CA LYS A 99 0.62 -5.00 12.92
C LYS A 99 1.20 -4.08 11.83
N TYR A 100 0.73 -4.22 10.60
CA TYR A 100 1.23 -3.45 9.45
C TYR A 100 0.35 -2.23 9.18
N SER A 101 0.97 -1.15 8.71
CA SER A 101 0.28 0.03 8.17
C SER A 101 -0.04 -0.13 6.69
N ALA A 102 0.83 -0.78 5.95
CA ALA A 102 0.64 -1.25 4.58
C ALA A 102 1.61 -2.41 4.32
N TYR A 103 1.45 -3.08 3.21
CA TYR A 103 2.46 -3.95 2.62
C TYR A 103 2.16 -4.26 1.16
N SER A 104 3.20 -4.49 0.38
CA SER A 104 3.12 -5.01 -0.97
C SER A 104 3.50 -6.50 -1.01
N LEU A 105 2.80 -7.28 -1.83
CA LEU A 105 3.15 -8.67 -2.15
C LEU A 105 3.82 -8.72 -3.52
N ASN A 106 4.86 -9.55 -3.63
CA ASN A 106 5.58 -9.81 -4.88
C ASN A 106 5.91 -8.52 -5.65
N LYS A 107 6.31 -7.47 -4.92
CA LYS A 107 6.68 -6.16 -5.47
C LYS A 107 5.61 -5.58 -6.39
N GLY A 108 4.40 -5.42 -5.88
CA GLY A 108 3.31 -4.70 -6.55
C GLY A 108 2.19 -5.55 -7.13
N GLU A 109 2.29 -6.88 -7.07
CA GLU A 109 1.16 -7.75 -7.45
C GLU A 109 -0.11 -7.43 -6.64
N LEU A 110 0.06 -7.01 -5.39
CA LEU A 110 -1.00 -6.58 -4.49
C LEU A 110 -0.45 -5.58 -3.48
N ILE A 111 -1.12 -4.44 -3.31
CA ILE A 111 -0.83 -3.48 -2.24
C ILE A 111 -2.02 -3.42 -1.30
N LYS A 112 -1.77 -3.65 -0.01
CA LYS A 112 -2.76 -3.45 1.05
C LYS A 112 -2.40 -2.24 1.86
N ILE A 113 -3.39 -1.37 2.11
CA ILE A 113 -3.22 -0.18 2.93
C ILE A 113 -4.25 -0.12 4.04
N CYS A 114 -3.81 0.28 5.21
CA CYS A 114 -4.68 0.50 6.36
C CYS A 114 -5.41 1.84 6.23
N LEU A 115 -6.74 1.79 6.26
CA LEU A 115 -7.62 2.98 6.21
C LEU A 115 -8.58 3.02 7.41
N ARG A 116 -8.37 2.14 8.39
CA ARG A 116 -9.14 2.11 9.65
C ARG A 116 -8.21 1.93 10.84
N LYS A 117 -8.61 2.50 11.96
CA LYS A 117 -8.00 2.20 13.25
C LYS A 117 -8.30 0.76 13.68
N SER A 118 -7.64 0.28 14.72
CA SER A 118 -7.84 -1.10 15.24
C SER A 118 -9.28 -1.39 15.69
N ASP A 119 -10.03 -0.38 16.11
CA ASP A 119 -11.43 -0.46 16.48
C ASP A 119 -12.40 -0.48 15.30
N GLY A 120 -11.89 -0.39 14.05
CA GLY A 120 -12.67 -0.36 12.82
C GLY A 120 -13.14 1.03 12.40
N THR A 121 -12.90 2.08 13.18
CA THR A 121 -13.24 3.45 12.80
C THR A 121 -12.35 3.98 11.68
N LEU A 122 -12.89 4.89 10.86
CA LEU A 122 -12.17 5.44 9.72
C LEU A 122 -10.90 6.20 10.12
N LEU A 123 -9.87 6.03 9.32
CA LEU A 123 -8.67 6.85 9.32
C LEU A 123 -8.79 7.87 8.19
N ASN A 124 -8.93 9.16 8.54
CA ASN A 124 -9.16 10.24 7.56
C ASN A 124 -7.88 11.02 7.22
N ASP A 125 -6.71 10.47 7.49
CA ASP A 125 -5.42 11.08 7.18
C ASP A 125 -4.90 10.60 5.82
N MET A 126 -5.41 11.20 4.75
CA MET A 126 -5.01 10.88 3.38
C MET A 126 -3.57 11.30 3.06
N ASN A 127 -3.05 12.32 3.75
CA ASN A 127 -1.66 12.75 3.54
C ASN A 127 -0.67 11.70 4.05
N THR A 128 -0.86 11.21 5.27
CA THR A 128 -0.03 10.11 5.80
C THR A 128 -0.28 8.81 5.03
N SER A 129 -1.53 8.53 4.58
CA SER A 129 -1.81 7.39 3.69
C SER A 129 -1.01 7.47 2.39
N MET A 130 -0.89 8.65 1.78
CA MET A 130 -0.08 8.84 0.58
C MET A 130 1.41 8.67 0.85
N PHE A 131 1.92 9.15 1.99
CA PHE A 131 3.30 8.88 2.44
C PHE A 131 3.59 7.38 2.53
N ILE A 132 2.70 6.62 3.16
CA ILE A 132 2.82 5.16 3.29
C ILE A 132 2.77 4.48 1.91
N LEU A 133 1.91 4.95 1.00
CA LEU A 133 1.88 4.44 -0.38
C LEU A 133 3.17 4.78 -1.14
N CYS A 134 3.77 5.95 -0.94
CA CYS A 134 5.08 6.27 -1.51
C CYS A 134 6.16 5.28 -1.04
N HIS A 135 6.11 4.83 0.22
CA HIS A 135 6.97 3.77 0.73
C HIS A 135 6.75 2.44 -0.04
N GLU A 136 5.50 2.00 -0.20
CA GLU A 136 5.18 0.77 -0.95
C GLU A 136 5.57 0.87 -2.43
N LEU A 137 5.36 2.01 -3.06
CA LEU A 137 5.79 2.27 -4.44
C LEU A 137 7.32 2.25 -4.59
N SER A 138 8.07 2.66 -3.54
CA SER A 138 9.54 2.58 -3.53
C SER A 138 10.04 1.14 -3.58
N HIS A 139 9.29 0.18 -2.99
CA HIS A 139 9.57 -1.23 -3.16
C HIS A 139 9.41 -1.72 -4.61
N LEU A 140 8.47 -1.12 -5.38
CA LEU A 140 8.30 -1.45 -6.78
C LEU A 140 9.45 -0.90 -7.65
N MET A 141 10.03 0.24 -7.24
CA MET A 141 11.21 0.81 -7.88
C MET A 141 12.50 0.03 -7.60
N THR A 142 12.57 -0.66 -6.45
CA THR A 142 13.78 -1.28 -5.92
C THR A 142 13.82 -2.78 -6.24
N VAL A 143 14.93 -3.25 -6.83
CA VAL A 143 15.09 -4.68 -7.15
C VAL A 143 15.42 -5.49 -5.90
N GLU A 144 16.24 -4.93 -5.03
CA GLU A 144 16.70 -5.56 -3.80
C GLU A 144 15.55 -5.71 -2.79
N GLU A 145 15.69 -6.67 -1.92
CA GLU A 145 14.74 -6.88 -0.82
C GLU A 145 15.02 -5.94 0.36
N GLN A 146 14.04 -5.75 1.22
CA GLN A 146 14.09 -4.89 2.40
C GLN A 146 14.28 -3.40 2.04
N HIS A 147 15.10 -2.67 2.79
CA HIS A 147 15.31 -1.22 2.66
C HIS A 147 16.79 -0.87 2.50
N PRO A 148 17.47 -1.32 1.41
CA PRO A 148 18.84 -0.93 1.14
C PRO A 148 18.94 0.59 0.86
N PRO A 149 20.14 1.20 0.83
CA PRO A 149 20.29 2.63 0.55
C PRO A 149 19.52 3.11 -0.68
N ILE A 150 19.55 2.34 -1.76
CA ILE A 150 18.83 2.68 -3.02
C ILE A 150 17.30 2.76 -2.82
N PHE A 151 16.71 2.00 -1.88
CA PHE A 151 15.30 2.10 -1.54
C PHE A 151 14.98 3.52 -1.00
N TRP A 152 15.79 4.04 -0.09
CA TRP A 152 15.60 5.36 0.50
C TRP A 152 15.80 6.49 -0.51
N GLU A 153 16.75 6.34 -1.42
CA GLU A 153 16.93 7.26 -2.55
C GLU A 153 15.70 7.26 -3.47
N ASN A 154 15.15 6.09 -3.78
CA ASN A 154 13.91 5.97 -4.55
C ASN A 154 12.73 6.58 -3.78
N MET A 155 12.64 6.38 -2.46
CA MET A 155 11.59 6.98 -1.64
C MET A 155 11.70 8.52 -1.60
N LYS A 156 12.92 9.09 -1.45
CA LYS A 156 13.14 10.54 -1.56
C LYS A 156 12.66 11.07 -2.91
N PHE A 157 13.03 10.40 -4.00
CA PHE A 157 12.60 10.76 -5.35
C PHE A 157 11.08 10.75 -5.48
N ILE A 158 10.40 9.65 -5.09
CA ILE A 158 8.93 9.54 -5.15
C ILE A 158 8.26 10.63 -4.33
N LEU A 159 8.72 10.88 -3.10
CA LEU A 159 8.14 11.91 -2.24
C LEU A 159 8.30 13.31 -2.82
N THR A 160 9.44 13.62 -3.44
CA THR A 160 9.66 14.87 -4.15
C THR A 160 8.66 15.00 -5.30
N LYS A 161 8.49 13.96 -6.11
CA LYS A 161 7.52 13.95 -7.21
C LYS A 161 6.06 14.02 -6.73
N ALA A 162 5.76 13.42 -5.59
CA ALA A 162 4.42 13.51 -4.98
C ALA A 162 4.08 14.93 -4.50
N ILE A 163 5.07 15.67 -4.00
CA ILE A 163 4.94 17.09 -3.66
C ILE A 163 4.74 17.93 -4.93
N GLU A 164 5.56 17.73 -5.96
CA GLU A 164 5.44 18.41 -7.26
C GLU A 164 4.06 18.17 -7.90
N ALA A 165 3.54 16.95 -7.79
CA ALA A 165 2.21 16.58 -8.29
C ALA A 165 1.04 17.10 -7.42
N GLY A 166 1.32 17.70 -6.27
CA GLY A 166 0.31 18.20 -5.33
C GLY A 166 -0.52 17.09 -4.65
N VAL A 167 0.02 15.87 -4.55
CA VAL A 167 -0.66 14.71 -3.96
C VAL A 167 -0.15 14.36 -2.56
N TYR A 168 0.94 14.97 -2.13
CA TYR A 168 1.51 14.85 -0.81
C TYR A 168 2.01 16.21 -0.30
N GLN A 169 1.71 16.52 0.97
CA GLN A 169 2.28 17.65 1.68
C GLN A 169 3.38 17.14 2.61
N SER A 170 4.58 17.72 2.46
CA SER A 170 5.75 17.29 3.23
C SER A 170 5.54 17.51 4.73
N VAL A 171 5.78 16.47 5.52
CA VAL A 171 5.71 16.49 6.99
C VAL A 171 7.03 15.95 7.55
N ASP A 172 7.64 16.70 8.44
CA ASP A 172 8.75 16.20 9.24
C ASP A 172 8.20 15.36 10.40
N TYR A 173 8.12 14.06 10.18
CA TYR A 173 7.63 13.12 11.20
C TYR A 173 8.61 12.91 12.36
N SER A 174 9.86 13.35 12.25
CA SER A 174 10.82 13.29 13.38
C SER A 174 10.48 14.31 14.47
N THR A 175 9.97 15.46 14.07
CA THR A 175 9.49 16.52 14.98
C THR A 175 7.99 16.42 15.26
N ASN A 176 7.22 15.81 14.35
CA ASN A 176 5.76 15.65 14.46
C ASN A 176 5.35 14.19 14.23
N PRO A 177 5.70 13.24 15.13
CA PRO A 177 5.33 11.85 14.98
C PRO A 177 3.82 11.68 14.88
N THR A 178 3.37 10.91 13.91
CA THR A 178 1.94 10.70 13.62
C THR A 178 1.54 9.26 13.85
N SER A 179 0.51 9.04 14.67
CA SER A 179 -0.08 7.71 14.85
C SER A 179 -0.83 7.32 13.57
N TYR A 180 -0.46 6.20 12.98
CA TYR A 180 -1.11 5.66 11.79
C TYR A 180 -1.37 4.17 11.96
N CYS A 181 -2.64 3.79 11.94
CA CYS A 181 -3.09 2.43 12.25
C CYS A 181 -2.59 1.95 13.62
N ASN A 182 -1.77 0.91 13.66
CA ASN A 182 -1.20 0.36 14.91
C ASN A 182 0.28 0.74 15.10
N GLY A 183 0.77 1.71 14.34
CA GLY A 183 2.15 2.16 14.39
C GLY A 183 2.27 3.67 14.56
N ILE A 184 3.49 4.13 14.60
CA ILE A 184 3.85 5.56 14.61
C ILE A 184 4.76 5.80 13.42
N VAL A 185 4.39 6.75 12.57
CA VAL A 185 5.29 7.31 11.55
C VAL A 185 6.13 8.36 12.25
N SER A 186 7.43 8.14 12.34
CA SER A 186 8.36 8.97 13.10
C SER A 186 9.58 9.43 12.30
N ASN A 187 9.58 9.17 11.00
CA ASN A 187 10.67 9.59 10.12
C ASN A 187 10.16 9.86 8.70
N ASN A 188 10.83 10.81 8.01
CA ASN A 188 10.62 11.09 6.60
C ASN A 188 12.00 11.31 5.97
N PRO A 189 12.40 10.50 4.97
CA PRO A 189 13.74 10.59 4.39
C PRO A 189 14.05 11.94 3.73
N LEU A 190 13.05 12.77 3.43
CA LEU A 190 13.27 14.14 2.93
C LEU A 190 13.96 15.04 3.95
N PHE A 191 13.86 14.75 5.24
CA PHE A 191 14.43 15.56 6.33
C PHE A 191 15.69 14.95 6.95
N ASN A 192 16.14 13.79 6.46
CA ASN A 192 17.35 13.16 6.92
C ASN A 192 18.57 13.80 6.25
N GLU A 193 19.69 13.89 7.00
CA GLU A 193 20.98 14.22 6.43
C GLU A 193 21.34 13.25 5.30
N GLU A 194 22.10 13.74 4.32
CA GLU A 194 22.50 12.93 3.17
C GLU A 194 23.30 11.70 3.64
N GLY A 195 22.89 10.52 3.17
CA GLY A 195 23.49 9.23 3.57
C GLY A 195 22.99 8.67 4.91
N THR A 196 22.13 9.38 5.66
CA THR A 196 21.48 8.84 6.85
C THR A 196 20.13 8.26 6.49
N TYR A 197 19.91 7.00 6.83
CA TYR A 197 18.66 6.30 6.56
C TYR A 197 18.00 5.84 7.86
N PRO A 198 16.66 5.88 7.96
CA PRO A 198 15.98 5.38 9.14
C PRO A 198 16.27 3.89 9.30
N TYR A 199 16.75 3.50 10.47
CA TYR A 199 16.81 2.08 10.82
C TYR A 199 15.38 1.59 11.03
N VAL A 200 14.94 0.68 10.19
CA VAL A 200 13.72 -0.08 10.44
C VAL A 200 14.15 -1.33 11.22
N ASN A 201 13.90 -1.31 12.53
CA ASN A 201 13.99 -2.52 13.36
C ASN A 201 12.74 -3.38 13.17
#